data_800303c447ca1b94c2dc80194bc7dbec
#
_entry.id   800303c447ca1b94c2dc80194bc7dbec
#
_cell.length_a   1.000
_cell.length_b   1.000
_cell.length_c   1.000
_cell.angle_alpha   90.00
_cell.angle_beta   90.00
_cell.angle_gamma   90.00
#
_symmetry.space_group_name_H-M   'P 1'
#
loop_
_entity.id
_entity.type
_entity.pdbx_description
1 polymer ?
#
loop_
_entity_poly.entity_id
_entity_poly.type
_entity_poly.pdbx_seq_one_letter_code
_entity_poly.pdbx_strand_id
1 'polypeptide(L)'
;MEGKAILKGLILGLVLFQTAIGKEVCLSELKNPYPDDYLDYALRRTVERAFLQAGERLRCGEGSEKVTVEVLEYKDVPTGLSPFQKVNSYNLFLSFELKTQGRSYKYSVAVPYFLPSGGQGDLPKRSALEDALGIIYPRLIEDLIRR
;
A
#
# COMPACT_ATOMS: atom_id res chain seq x y z
N MET A 1 -11.47 18.14 50.00
CA MET A 1 -10.33 18.49 49.11
C MET A 1 -9.73 17.30 48.40
N GLU A 2 -9.73 16.10 48.92
CA GLU A 2 -9.19 14.90 48.29
C GLU A 2 -10.01 14.44 47.06
N GLY A 3 -11.33 14.66 47.03
CA GLY A 3 -12.19 14.30 45.92
C GLY A 3 -11.94 15.07 44.63
N LYS A 4 -11.43 16.31 44.71
CA LYS A 4 -11.09 17.10 43.50
C LYS A 4 -9.84 16.64 42.81
N ALA A 5 -8.86 16.12 43.53
CA ALA A 5 -7.63 15.59 42.96
C ALA A 5 -7.87 14.25 42.24
N ILE A 6 -8.74 13.39 42.77
CA ILE A 6 -9.13 12.12 42.16
C ILE A 6 -9.90 12.35 40.85
N LEU A 7 -10.81 13.37 40.82
CA LEU A 7 -11.54 13.70 39.61
C LEU A 7 -10.63 14.21 38.47
N LYS A 8 -9.62 15.00 38.79
CA LYS A 8 -8.64 15.47 37.80
C LYS A 8 -7.82 14.31 37.24
N GLY A 9 -7.45 13.33 38.05
CA GLY A 9 -6.73 12.15 37.59
C GLY A 9 -7.55 11.26 36.66
N LEU A 10 -8.87 11.14 36.93
CA LEU A 10 -9.79 10.38 36.09
C LEU A 10 -10.01 11.03 34.72
N ILE A 11 -10.12 12.34 34.65
CA ILE A 11 -10.29 13.10 33.41
C ILE A 11 -9.01 12.96 32.56
N LEU A 12 -7.83 13.04 33.13
CA LEU A 12 -6.55 12.84 32.44
C LEU A 12 -6.42 11.42 31.90
N GLY A 13 -6.85 10.41 32.63
CA GLY A 13 -6.84 9.02 32.17
C GLY A 13 -7.77 8.80 30.98
N LEU A 14 -8.95 9.42 30.95
CA LEU A 14 -9.89 9.35 29.84
C LEU A 14 -9.35 10.03 28.57
N VAL A 15 -8.70 11.17 28.70
CA VAL A 15 -8.08 11.89 27.57
C VAL A 15 -6.95 11.06 26.96
N LEU A 16 -6.10 10.45 27.78
CA LEU A 16 -5.03 9.56 27.32
C LEU A 16 -5.57 8.33 26.61
N PHE A 17 -6.66 7.76 27.09
CA PHE A 17 -7.32 6.62 26.45
C PHE A 17 -7.89 7.00 25.07
N GLN A 18 -8.48 8.19 24.93
CA GLN A 18 -8.98 8.68 23.64
C GLN A 18 -7.87 8.91 22.62
N THR A 19 -6.67 9.36 23.03
CA THR A 19 -5.53 9.56 22.14
C THR A 19 -4.88 8.26 21.69
N ALA A 20 -5.18 7.11 22.34
CA ALA A 20 -4.70 5.80 21.94
C ALA A 20 -5.50 5.18 20.79
N ILE A 21 -6.65 5.76 20.41
CA ILE A 21 -7.45 5.32 19.27
C ILE A 21 -6.77 5.76 17.96
N GLY A 22 -6.57 4.84 17.02
CA GLY A 22 -5.95 5.12 15.74
C GLY A 22 -6.65 6.20 14.93
N LYS A 23 -5.90 6.87 14.09
CA LYS A 23 -6.40 7.93 13.22
C LYS A 23 -7.36 7.37 12.17
N GLU A 24 -8.25 8.24 11.68
CA GLU A 24 -9.07 7.96 10.52
C GLU A 24 -8.32 8.40 9.26
N VAL A 25 -8.20 7.50 8.29
CA VAL A 25 -7.47 7.70 7.05
C VAL A 25 -8.39 7.42 5.88
N CYS A 26 -8.32 8.28 4.87
CA CYS A 26 -9.05 8.11 3.62
C CYS A 26 -8.09 8.05 2.45
N LEU A 27 -8.10 6.94 1.71
CA LEU A 27 -7.41 6.86 0.43
C LEU A 27 -8.24 7.65 -0.59
N SER A 28 -7.95 8.94 -0.71
CA SER A 28 -8.75 9.88 -1.49
C SER A 28 -8.53 9.77 -2.99
N GLU A 29 -7.33 9.40 -3.42
CA GLU A 29 -6.99 9.34 -4.82
C GLU A 29 -5.92 8.29 -5.08
N LEU A 30 -6.11 7.52 -6.15
CA LEU A 30 -5.11 6.61 -6.67
C LEU A 30 -4.87 7.00 -8.13
N LYS A 31 -3.71 7.60 -8.40
CA LYS A 31 -3.31 8.04 -9.73
C LYS A 31 -2.54 6.92 -10.42
N ASN A 32 -3.14 6.31 -11.42
CA ASN A 32 -2.51 5.27 -12.22
C ASN A 32 -2.62 5.63 -13.71
N PRO A 33 -1.52 6.04 -14.36
CA PRO A 33 -1.54 6.36 -15.78
C PRO A 33 -1.53 5.11 -16.68
N TYR A 34 -1.39 3.92 -16.09
CA TYR A 34 -1.32 2.67 -16.84
C TYR A 34 -2.69 2.02 -16.97
N PRO A 35 -3.05 1.48 -18.15
CA PRO A 35 -4.38 0.90 -18.35
C PRO A 35 -4.48 -0.52 -17.79
N ASP A 36 -4.45 -0.64 -16.48
CA ASP A 36 -4.54 -1.93 -15.77
C ASP A 36 -5.43 -1.77 -14.55
N ASP A 37 -6.66 -2.23 -14.66
CA ASP A 37 -7.65 -2.16 -13.58
C ASP A 37 -7.29 -3.06 -12.40
N TYR A 38 -6.60 -4.16 -12.68
CA TYR A 38 -6.16 -5.06 -11.61
C TYR A 38 -5.08 -4.42 -10.76
N LEU A 39 -4.19 -3.64 -11.37
CA LEU A 39 -3.19 -2.86 -10.62
C LEU A 39 -3.87 -1.89 -9.65
N ASP A 40 -4.88 -1.17 -10.10
CA ASP A 40 -5.65 -0.25 -9.23
C ASP A 40 -6.26 -0.99 -8.05
N TYR A 41 -6.91 -2.09 -8.32
CA TYR A 41 -7.57 -2.90 -7.28
C TYR A 41 -6.56 -3.45 -6.28
N ALA A 42 -5.51 -4.10 -6.76
CA ALA A 42 -4.51 -4.75 -5.91
C ALA A 42 -3.73 -3.74 -5.07
N LEU A 43 -3.35 -2.61 -5.67
CA LEU A 43 -2.62 -1.56 -4.98
C LEU A 43 -3.47 -0.88 -3.91
N ARG A 44 -4.70 -0.52 -4.23
CA ARG A 44 -5.65 0.05 -3.27
C ARG A 44 -5.86 -0.88 -2.09
N ARG A 45 -6.12 -2.15 -2.36
CA ARG A 45 -6.32 -3.16 -1.32
C ARG A 45 -5.10 -3.30 -0.42
N THR A 46 -3.91 -3.34 -1.01
CA THR A 46 -2.66 -3.47 -0.26
C THR A 46 -2.42 -2.29 0.68
N VAL A 47 -2.61 -1.07 0.17
CA VAL A 47 -2.43 0.15 0.98
C VAL A 47 -3.47 0.24 2.09
N GLU A 48 -4.73 -0.04 1.80
CA GLU A 48 -5.79 -0.02 2.80
C GLU A 48 -5.54 -1.06 3.91
N ARG A 49 -5.13 -2.27 3.54
CA ARG A 49 -4.78 -3.30 4.53
C ARG A 49 -3.60 -2.89 5.40
N ALA A 50 -2.60 -2.21 4.81
CA ALA A 50 -1.46 -1.72 5.57
C ALA A 50 -1.86 -0.69 6.62
N PHE A 51 -2.76 0.24 6.31
CA PHE A 51 -3.30 1.18 7.27
C PHE A 51 -4.06 0.49 8.40
N LEU A 52 -4.91 -0.48 8.07
CA LEU A 52 -5.64 -1.26 9.08
C LEU A 52 -4.68 -2.04 9.99
N GLN A 53 -3.67 -2.67 9.40
CA GLN A 53 -2.66 -3.42 10.16
C GLN A 53 -1.84 -2.50 11.06
N ALA A 54 -1.62 -1.25 10.65
CA ALA A 54 -0.93 -0.25 11.46
C ALA A 54 -1.80 0.34 12.58
N GLY A 55 -3.05 -0.11 12.72
CA GLY A 55 -3.96 0.31 13.79
C GLY A 55 -4.82 1.51 13.44
N GLU A 56 -4.86 1.93 12.19
CA GLU A 56 -5.66 3.06 11.74
C GLU A 56 -7.02 2.62 11.22
N ARG A 57 -7.96 3.56 11.11
CA ARG A 57 -9.31 3.30 10.59
C ARG A 57 -9.46 3.88 9.20
N LEU A 58 -10.13 3.13 8.33
CA LEU A 58 -10.47 3.60 6.98
C LEU A 58 -11.82 4.29 7.02
N ARG A 59 -11.81 5.61 6.90
CA ARG A 59 -13.03 6.41 6.86
C ARG A 59 -12.79 7.70 6.10
N CYS A 60 -13.61 7.96 5.09
CA CYS A 60 -13.61 9.21 4.36
C CYS A 60 -14.65 10.15 4.92
N GLY A 61 -14.22 11.32 5.38
CA GLY A 61 -15.08 12.32 5.99
C GLY A 61 -14.28 13.49 6.50
N GLU A 62 -14.96 14.42 7.15
CA GLU A 62 -14.30 15.56 7.78
C GLU A 62 -13.38 15.09 8.90
N GLY A 63 -12.18 15.65 8.95
CA GLY A 63 -11.18 15.31 9.95
C GLY A 63 -10.36 14.07 9.64
N SER A 64 -10.68 13.29 8.59
CA SER A 64 -9.84 12.18 8.18
C SER A 64 -8.60 12.67 7.44
N GLU A 65 -7.48 11.97 7.62
CA GLU A 65 -6.26 12.23 6.88
C GLU A 65 -6.41 11.74 5.45
N LYS A 66 -6.17 12.61 4.48
CA LYS A 66 -6.23 12.26 3.07
C LYS A 66 -4.89 11.69 2.61
N VAL A 67 -4.95 10.52 2.01
CA VAL A 67 -3.80 9.81 1.48
C VAL A 67 -3.97 9.66 -0.02
N THR A 68 -2.89 9.91 -0.76
CA THR A 68 -2.85 9.76 -2.21
C THR A 68 -1.79 8.73 -2.57
N VAL A 69 -2.11 7.87 -3.52
CA VAL A 69 -1.15 6.92 -4.11
C VAL A 69 -0.97 7.27 -5.56
N GLU A 70 0.28 7.35 -6.00
CA GLU A 70 0.62 7.62 -7.39
C GLU A 70 1.55 6.54 -7.93
N VAL A 71 1.12 5.86 -9.00
CA VAL A 71 1.96 4.87 -9.68
C VAL A 71 2.95 5.61 -10.56
N LEU A 72 4.24 5.42 -10.29
CA LEU A 72 5.34 6.05 -11.01
C LEU A 72 5.84 5.20 -12.15
N GLU A 73 5.90 3.88 -11.96
CA GLU A 73 6.38 2.94 -12.95
C GLU A 73 5.64 1.61 -12.81
N TYR A 74 5.21 1.08 -13.94
CA TYR A 74 4.62 -0.25 -14.02
C TYR A 74 4.89 -0.79 -15.42
N LYS A 75 5.87 -1.68 -15.54
CA LYS A 75 6.29 -2.21 -16.83
C LYS A 75 6.86 -3.60 -16.73
N ASP A 76 6.77 -4.33 -17.83
CA ASP A 76 7.41 -5.62 -18.02
C ASP A 76 8.63 -5.46 -18.91
N VAL A 77 9.77 -5.96 -18.48
CA VAL A 77 10.98 -5.98 -19.27
C VAL A 77 11.32 -7.42 -19.62
N PRO A 78 11.42 -7.78 -20.92
CA PRO A 78 11.82 -9.12 -21.33
C PRO A 78 13.22 -9.47 -20.84
N THR A 79 13.40 -10.67 -20.30
CA THR A 79 14.69 -11.14 -19.76
C THR A 79 15.18 -12.43 -20.39
N GLY A 80 14.33 -13.15 -21.12
CA GLY A 80 14.73 -14.40 -21.76
C GLY A 80 13.91 -14.74 -22.97
N LEU A 81 14.52 -15.47 -23.89
CA LEU A 81 13.88 -15.95 -25.11
C LEU A 81 13.77 -17.48 -25.06
N SER A 82 12.66 -18.00 -25.57
CA SER A 82 12.50 -19.42 -25.80
C SER A 82 13.37 -19.86 -26.98
N PRO A 83 13.57 -21.20 -27.22
CA PRO A 83 14.27 -21.70 -28.40
C PRO A 83 13.67 -21.21 -29.73
N PHE A 84 12.42 -20.79 -29.74
CA PHE A 84 11.73 -20.23 -30.91
C PHE A 84 11.83 -18.71 -30.99
N GLN A 85 12.73 -18.08 -30.23
CA GLN A 85 12.89 -16.62 -30.11
C GLN A 85 11.66 -15.87 -29.63
N LYS A 86 10.78 -16.54 -28.88
CA LYS A 86 9.64 -15.89 -28.21
C LYS A 86 10.04 -15.53 -26.79
N VAL A 87 9.63 -14.36 -26.34
CA VAL A 87 9.87 -13.94 -24.97
C VAL A 87 9.09 -14.83 -24.03
N ASN A 88 9.76 -15.48 -23.08
CA ASN A 88 9.15 -16.38 -22.12
C ASN A 88 9.41 -15.97 -20.66
N SER A 89 10.24 -14.97 -20.42
CA SER A 89 10.48 -14.45 -19.09
C SER A 89 10.55 -12.94 -19.09
N TYR A 90 10.09 -12.36 -17.98
CA TYR A 90 10.00 -10.91 -17.79
C TYR A 90 10.39 -10.54 -16.37
N ASN A 91 10.86 -9.31 -16.20
CA ASN A 91 10.85 -8.66 -14.90
C ASN A 91 9.72 -7.64 -14.87
N LEU A 92 8.86 -7.75 -13.87
CA LEU A 92 7.85 -6.76 -13.58
C LEU A 92 8.43 -5.70 -12.66
N PHE A 93 8.46 -4.45 -13.11
CA PHE A 93 8.89 -3.31 -12.31
C PHE A 93 7.67 -2.54 -11.85
N LEU A 94 7.56 -2.34 -10.54
CA LEU A 94 6.52 -1.54 -9.92
C LEU A 94 7.18 -0.50 -9.03
N SER A 95 6.80 0.75 -9.23
CA SER A 95 7.19 1.86 -8.36
C SER A 95 5.99 2.74 -8.11
N PHE A 96 5.73 3.06 -6.86
CA PHE A 96 4.66 3.99 -6.51
C PHE A 96 5.05 4.83 -5.30
N GLU A 97 4.34 5.93 -5.13
CA GLU A 97 4.55 6.87 -4.05
C GLU A 97 3.27 7.00 -3.23
N LEU A 98 3.41 6.89 -1.93
CA LEU A 98 2.35 7.10 -0.97
C LEU A 98 2.55 8.48 -0.34
N LYS A 99 1.58 9.37 -0.53
CA LYS A 99 1.61 10.72 0.03
C LYS A 99 0.61 10.83 1.16
N THR A 100 1.11 11.10 2.33
CA THR A 100 0.32 11.40 3.52
C THR A 100 0.47 12.87 3.86
N GLN A 101 -0.25 13.33 4.87
CA GLN A 101 -0.13 14.71 5.32
C GLN A 101 1.27 15.00 5.85
N GLY A 102 2.05 15.75 5.08
CA GLY A 102 3.41 16.17 5.44
C GLY A 102 4.51 15.15 5.17
N ARG A 103 4.20 13.97 4.64
CA ARG A 103 5.20 12.94 4.34
C ARG A 103 4.94 12.24 3.01
N SER A 104 6.01 11.73 2.43
CA SER A 104 5.98 11.00 1.18
C SER A 104 6.86 9.76 1.30
N TYR A 105 6.35 8.62 0.86
CA TYR A 105 7.05 7.33 0.88
C TYR A 105 7.06 6.74 -0.52
N LYS A 106 8.25 6.40 -1.00
CA LYS A 106 8.42 5.80 -2.31
C LYS A 106 8.82 4.33 -2.19
N TYR A 107 8.14 3.48 -2.95
CA TYR A 107 8.41 2.05 -3.00
C TYR A 107 8.71 1.62 -4.41
N SER A 108 9.71 0.77 -4.56
CA SER A 108 10.12 0.20 -5.85
C SER A 108 10.48 -1.26 -5.67
N VAL A 109 10.05 -2.10 -6.60
CA VAL A 109 10.30 -3.53 -6.57
C VAL A 109 10.37 -4.08 -7.99
N ALA A 110 11.15 -5.11 -8.18
CA ALA A 110 11.23 -5.87 -9.42
C ALA A 110 11.01 -7.35 -9.11
N VAL A 111 10.10 -7.99 -9.85
CA VAL A 111 9.77 -9.40 -9.66
C VAL A 111 9.85 -10.13 -11.00
N PRO A 112 10.64 -11.23 -11.11
CA PRO A 112 10.66 -12.04 -12.30
C PRO A 112 9.40 -12.90 -12.41
N TYR A 113 8.96 -13.13 -13.64
CA TYR A 113 7.91 -14.10 -13.89
C TYR A 113 8.09 -14.76 -15.26
N PHE A 114 7.49 -15.93 -15.44
CA PHE A 114 7.59 -16.71 -16.65
C PHE A 114 6.24 -16.88 -17.31
N LEU A 115 6.26 -16.85 -18.64
CA LEU A 115 5.10 -17.26 -19.42
C LEU A 115 5.30 -18.71 -19.86
N PRO A 116 4.49 -19.65 -19.42
CA PRO A 116 4.53 -21.00 -19.93
C PRO A 116 4.29 -21.01 -21.43
N SER A 117 4.87 -21.99 -22.13
CA SER A 117 4.68 -22.17 -23.56
C SER A 117 3.19 -22.19 -23.92
N GLY A 118 2.75 -21.23 -24.74
CA GLY A 118 1.35 -21.04 -25.11
C GLY A 118 0.48 -20.43 -24.03
N GLY A 119 1.08 -19.94 -22.92
CA GLY A 119 0.35 -19.33 -21.82
C GLY A 119 -0.16 -17.94 -22.13
N GLN A 120 -1.31 -17.61 -21.55
CA GLN A 120 -1.85 -16.25 -21.54
C GLN A 120 -1.10 -15.42 -20.50
N GLY A 121 -0.67 -14.20 -20.88
CA GLY A 121 0.17 -13.38 -20.03
C GLY A 121 -0.46 -12.82 -18.78
N ASP A 122 -1.79 -12.78 -18.68
CA ASP A 122 -2.48 -12.06 -17.61
C ASP A 122 -2.31 -12.70 -16.22
N LEU A 123 -2.49 -14.02 -16.11
CA LEU A 123 -2.39 -14.68 -14.81
C LEU A 123 -0.98 -14.67 -14.22
N PRO A 124 0.10 -14.99 -14.99
CA PRO A 124 1.45 -14.88 -14.47
C PRO A 124 1.82 -13.46 -14.06
N LYS A 125 1.38 -12.47 -14.82
CA LYS A 125 1.62 -11.06 -14.52
C LYS A 125 0.92 -10.63 -13.24
N ARG A 126 -0.34 -11.04 -13.05
CA ARG A 126 -1.10 -10.76 -11.81
C ARG A 126 -0.44 -11.40 -10.60
N SER A 127 0.02 -12.63 -10.74
CA SER A 127 0.75 -13.32 -9.67
C SER A 127 2.04 -12.59 -9.31
N ALA A 128 2.79 -12.12 -10.31
CA ALA A 128 3.99 -11.32 -10.10
C ALA A 128 3.68 -9.98 -9.40
N LEU A 129 2.57 -9.34 -9.75
CA LEU A 129 2.11 -8.12 -9.09
C LEU A 129 1.78 -8.38 -7.63
N GLU A 130 1.09 -9.46 -7.33
CA GLU A 130 0.79 -9.85 -5.95
C GLU A 130 2.06 -10.12 -5.14
N ASP A 131 3.04 -10.79 -5.75
CA ASP A 131 4.35 -11.00 -5.13
C ASP A 131 5.07 -9.67 -4.86
N ALA A 132 5.06 -8.77 -5.83
CA ALA A 132 5.64 -7.44 -5.69
C ALA A 132 5.03 -6.66 -4.53
N LEU A 133 3.71 -6.64 -4.43
CA LEU A 133 2.99 -5.98 -3.34
C LEU A 133 3.24 -6.67 -2.01
N GLY A 134 3.38 -7.99 -2.01
CA GLY A 134 3.73 -8.76 -0.81
C GLY A 134 5.13 -8.42 -0.28
N ILE A 135 6.06 -8.12 -1.16
CA ILE A 135 7.42 -7.68 -0.79
C ILE A 135 7.38 -6.27 -0.17
N ILE A 136 6.56 -5.38 -0.73
CA ILE A 136 6.42 -3.99 -0.26
C ILE A 136 5.64 -3.90 1.04
N TYR A 137 4.67 -4.77 1.25
CA TYR A 137 3.70 -4.72 2.34
C TYR A 137 4.33 -4.55 3.74
N PRO A 138 5.35 -5.33 4.15
CA PRO A 138 5.99 -5.13 5.45
C PRO A 138 6.63 -3.75 5.61
N ARG A 139 7.19 -3.20 4.54
CA ARG A 139 7.78 -1.86 4.55
C ARG A 139 6.72 -0.79 4.73
N LEU A 140 5.58 -0.94 4.06
CA LEU A 140 4.43 -0.05 4.23
C LEU A 140 3.99 0.00 5.69
N ILE A 141 3.77 -1.16 6.30
CA ILE A 141 3.35 -1.25 7.70
C ILE A 141 4.37 -0.58 8.61
N GLU A 142 5.65 -0.87 8.42
CA GLU A 142 6.72 -0.28 9.24
C GLU A 142 6.73 1.24 9.15
N ASP A 143 6.63 1.79 7.93
CA ASP A 143 6.63 3.24 7.71
C ASP A 143 5.38 3.90 8.32
N LEU A 144 4.22 3.26 8.21
CA LEU A 144 2.97 3.78 8.76
C LEU A 144 2.95 3.76 10.30
N ILE A 145 3.56 2.75 10.91
CA ILE A 145 3.68 2.67 12.37
C ILE A 145 4.62 3.75 12.90
N ARG A 146 5.68 4.07 12.17
CA ARG A 146 6.70 5.04 12.60
C ARG A 146 6.31 6.50 12.43
N ARG A 147 5.28 6.78 11.66
CA ARG A 147 4.91 8.18 11.36
C ARG A 147 4.16 8.91 12.49
#